data_203cff3de2d5a1b6b70d5820ee6e50a4
#
_entry.id   203cff3de2d5a1b6b70d5820ee6e50a4
#
_cell.length_a   1.000
_cell.length_b   1.000
_cell.length_c   1.000
_cell.angle_alpha   90.00
_cell.angle_beta   90.00
_cell.angle_gamma   90.00
#
_symmetry.space_group_name_H-M   'P 1'
#
loop_
_entity.id
_entity.type
_entity.pdbx_description
1 polymer ?
#
loop_
_entity_poly.entity_id
_entity_poly.type
_entity_poly.pdbx_seq_one_letter_code
_entity_poly.pdbx_strand_id
1 'polypeptide(L)'
;MLRVGLTGGVASGKSTLAGLLAELGATVRDADDLVEELYRPGASGAKTVRELFGTVVLSADGGVDRGALAGIVLTDATAMRQLEAAIHPQVRARVAGWFEGLRREPRPPDVAVVEAALLVETGSFEEYDRLVVVTGPENARRERALAAGWRAERLDAVMAAQLSDAERAAVADYVVCNDRSLEELEGAAHALWLLLSEDAARVSEGLPLLGRRIDLP
;
A
#
# COMPACT_ATOMS: atom_id res chain seq x y z
N MET A 1 9.16 0.11 -17.82
CA MET A 1 8.83 0.46 -16.42
C MET A 1 8.07 -0.68 -15.79
N LEU A 2 8.63 -1.27 -14.75
CA LEU A 2 8.01 -2.32 -13.91
C LEU A 2 7.08 -1.68 -12.88
N ARG A 3 5.85 -2.17 -12.75
CA ARG A 3 4.87 -1.71 -11.74
C ARG A 3 4.88 -2.71 -10.57
N VAL A 4 5.19 -2.23 -9.39
CA VAL A 4 5.33 -3.05 -8.18
C VAL A 4 4.29 -2.64 -7.14
N GLY A 5 3.52 -3.60 -6.63
CA GLY A 5 2.71 -3.44 -5.43
C GLY A 5 3.52 -3.84 -4.21
N LEU A 6 3.57 -3.00 -3.20
CA LEU A 6 4.21 -3.27 -1.91
C LEU A 6 3.16 -3.29 -0.81
N THR A 7 3.00 -4.43 -0.15
CA THR A 7 2.00 -4.62 0.91
C THR A 7 2.54 -5.38 2.12
N GLY A 8 1.73 -5.54 3.13
CA GLY A 8 2.04 -6.26 4.37
C GLY A 8 1.20 -5.76 5.54
N GLY A 9 1.18 -6.48 6.64
CA GLY A 9 0.40 -6.15 7.81
C GLY A 9 0.77 -4.82 8.47
N VAL A 10 -0.07 -4.35 9.39
CA VAL A 10 0.23 -3.17 10.22
C VAL A 10 1.59 -3.33 10.89
N ALA A 11 2.41 -2.27 10.86
CA ALA A 11 3.75 -2.21 11.44
C ALA A 11 4.73 -3.31 10.96
N SER A 12 4.50 -3.89 9.77
CA SER A 12 5.44 -4.85 9.18
C SER A 12 6.76 -4.22 8.69
N GLY A 13 6.79 -2.90 8.49
CA GLY A 13 7.96 -2.17 7.97
C GLY A 13 7.87 -1.83 6.48
N LYS A 14 6.67 -1.88 5.89
CA LYS A 14 6.44 -1.50 4.48
C LYS A 14 7.03 -0.14 4.13
N SER A 15 6.71 0.89 4.90
CA SER A 15 7.13 2.26 4.61
C SER A 15 8.65 2.43 4.76
N THR A 16 9.28 1.67 5.65
CA THR A 16 10.75 1.62 5.75
C THR A 16 11.35 1.01 4.48
N LEU A 17 10.82 -0.14 4.03
CA LEU A 17 11.27 -0.78 2.80
C LEU A 17 11.00 0.10 1.58
N ALA A 18 9.83 0.77 1.52
CA ALA A 18 9.50 1.73 0.46
C ALA A 18 10.52 2.88 0.38
N GLY A 19 10.90 3.44 1.54
CA GLY A 19 11.95 4.46 1.64
C GLY A 19 13.31 3.96 1.14
N LEU A 20 13.73 2.77 1.57
CA LEU A 20 14.98 2.14 1.11
C LEU A 20 14.98 1.89 -0.40
N LEU A 21 13.87 1.41 -0.97
CA LEU A 21 13.75 1.25 -2.42
C LEU A 21 13.80 2.58 -3.16
N ALA A 22 13.25 3.65 -2.58
CA ALA A 22 13.33 5.00 -3.16
C ALA A 22 14.78 5.51 -3.18
N GLU A 23 15.56 5.28 -2.12
CA GLU A 23 16.99 5.61 -2.07
C GLU A 23 17.80 4.84 -3.10
N LEU A 24 17.39 3.61 -3.43
CA LEU A 24 18.01 2.77 -4.45
C LEU A 24 17.60 3.15 -5.88
N GLY A 25 16.60 3.99 -6.06
CA GLY A 25 16.20 4.53 -7.37
C GLY A 25 14.77 4.20 -7.81
N ALA A 26 13.96 3.55 -6.98
CA ALA A 26 12.54 3.35 -7.28
C ALA A 26 11.77 4.68 -7.16
N THR A 27 10.77 4.87 -8.03
CA THR A 27 9.78 5.92 -7.83
C THR A 27 8.63 5.35 -6.99
N VAL A 28 8.43 5.89 -5.80
CA VAL A 28 7.49 5.34 -4.81
C VAL A 28 6.27 6.25 -4.64
N ARG A 29 5.10 5.66 -4.48
CA ARG A 29 3.85 6.35 -4.13
C ARG A 29 3.13 5.60 -3.02
N ASP A 30 2.72 6.30 -1.97
CA ASP A 30 1.82 5.78 -0.95
C ASP A 30 0.36 5.91 -1.42
N ALA A 31 -0.41 4.83 -1.34
CA ALA A 31 -1.83 4.85 -1.67
C ALA A 31 -2.65 5.65 -0.63
N ASP A 32 -2.20 5.74 0.62
CA ASP A 32 -2.84 6.56 1.64
C ASP A 32 -2.77 8.05 1.31
N ASP A 33 -1.67 8.52 0.69
CA ASP A 33 -1.55 9.88 0.16
C ASP A 33 -2.58 10.14 -0.95
N LEU A 34 -2.86 9.15 -1.80
CA LEU A 34 -3.88 9.27 -2.84
C LEU A 34 -5.28 9.36 -2.25
N VAL A 35 -5.57 8.64 -1.17
CA VAL A 35 -6.83 8.79 -0.42
C VAL A 35 -6.92 10.19 0.18
N GLU A 36 -5.83 10.72 0.74
CA GLU A 36 -5.80 12.09 1.26
C GLU A 36 -6.08 13.12 0.18
N GLU A 37 -5.50 12.97 -1.01
CA GLU A 37 -5.80 13.82 -2.17
C GLU A 37 -7.27 13.75 -2.58
N LEU A 38 -7.88 12.55 -2.57
CA LEU A 38 -9.31 12.36 -2.86
C LEU A 38 -10.22 13.04 -1.84
N TYR A 39 -9.75 13.20 -0.61
CA TYR A 39 -10.53 13.79 0.49
C TYR A 39 -10.37 15.31 0.61
N ARG A 40 -9.50 15.92 -0.21
CA ARG A 40 -9.35 17.40 -0.23
C ARG A 40 -10.64 18.12 -0.66
N PRO A 41 -10.81 19.38 -0.26
CA PRO A 41 -11.94 20.20 -0.68
C PRO A 41 -12.16 20.18 -2.20
N GLY A 42 -13.39 19.85 -2.62
CA GLY A 42 -13.77 19.81 -4.04
C GLY A 42 -13.31 18.57 -4.82
N ALA A 43 -12.49 17.71 -4.24
CA ALA A 43 -12.07 16.46 -4.89
C ALA A 43 -13.24 15.46 -5.02
N SER A 44 -13.06 14.46 -5.89
CA SER A 44 -14.11 13.47 -6.18
C SER A 44 -14.48 12.64 -4.96
N GLY A 45 -13.51 12.22 -4.17
CA GLY A 45 -13.74 11.44 -2.95
C GLY A 45 -14.53 12.23 -1.90
N ALA A 46 -14.24 13.52 -1.69
CA ALA A 46 -15.00 14.36 -0.78
C ALA A 46 -16.47 14.50 -1.22
N LYS A 47 -16.75 14.61 -2.52
CA LYS A 47 -18.11 14.61 -3.06
C LYS A 47 -18.81 13.28 -2.79
N THR A 48 -18.15 12.17 -3.10
CA THR A 48 -18.67 10.82 -2.85
C THR A 48 -18.99 10.58 -1.38
N VAL A 49 -18.08 10.94 -0.47
CA VAL A 49 -18.26 10.78 0.98
C VAL A 49 -19.44 11.63 1.47
N ARG A 50 -19.59 12.87 0.96
CA ARG A 50 -20.73 13.71 1.25
C ARG A 50 -22.06 13.11 0.78
N GLU A 51 -22.07 12.49 -0.40
CA GLU A 51 -23.28 11.84 -0.96
C GLU A 51 -23.71 10.63 -0.13
N LEU A 52 -22.75 9.87 0.39
CA LEU A 52 -23.00 8.67 1.20
C LEU A 52 -23.40 8.99 2.66
N PHE A 53 -22.74 9.97 3.27
CA PHE A 53 -22.83 10.19 4.72
C PHE A 53 -23.31 11.60 5.12
N GLY A 54 -23.62 12.45 4.13
CA GLY A 54 -24.06 13.81 4.38
C GLY A 54 -22.92 14.78 4.69
N THR A 55 -23.31 15.99 5.15
CA THR A 55 -22.34 17.07 5.44
C THR A 55 -21.65 16.91 6.80
N VAL A 56 -22.14 16.04 7.67
CA VAL A 56 -21.59 15.78 9.01
C VAL A 56 -20.16 15.24 8.99
N VAL A 57 -19.75 14.65 7.87
CA VAL A 57 -18.39 14.11 7.65
C VAL A 57 -17.47 15.07 6.90
N LEU A 58 -17.87 16.34 6.75
CA LEU A 58 -17.06 17.37 6.09
C LEU A 58 -16.48 18.34 7.10
N SER A 59 -15.24 18.73 6.89
CA SER A 59 -14.60 19.86 7.57
C SER A 59 -15.12 21.21 7.04
N ALA A 60 -14.82 22.29 7.74
CA ALA A 60 -15.32 23.63 7.42
C ALA A 60 -14.87 24.14 6.04
N ASP A 61 -13.76 23.64 5.50
CA ASP A 61 -13.25 23.95 4.16
C ASP A 61 -13.87 23.09 3.05
N GLY A 62 -14.74 22.13 3.41
CA GLY A 62 -15.40 21.23 2.47
C GLY A 62 -14.62 19.96 2.11
N GLY A 63 -13.48 19.70 2.75
CA GLY A 63 -12.79 18.44 2.71
C GLY A 63 -13.44 17.40 3.62
N VAL A 64 -12.93 16.15 3.62
CA VAL A 64 -13.44 15.10 4.51
C VAL A 64 -12.83 15.25 5.89
N ASP A 65 -13.67 15.35 6.93
CA ASP A 65 -13.27 15.15 8.31
C ASP A 65 -13.09 13.64 8.57
N ARG A 66 -11.83 13.20 8.55
CA ARG A 66 -11.48 11.78 8.75
C ARG A 66 -11.90 11.25 10.13
N GLY A 67 -11.94 12.12 11.15
CA GLY A 67 -12.37 11.74 12.49
C GLY A 67 -13.87 11.49 12.54
N ALA A 68 -14.66 12.40 11.98
CA ALA A 68 -16.12 12.26 11.87
C ALA A 68 -16.51 11.05 11.01
N LEU A 69 -15.85 10.87 9.85
CA LEU A 69 -16.07 9.71 8.99
C LEU A 69 -15.72 8.39 9.71
N ALA A 70 -14.57 8.32 10.37
CA ALA A 70 -14.16 7.15 11.14
C ALA A 70 -15.17 6.81 12.26
N GLY A 71 -15.73 7.83 12.91
CA GLY A 71 -16.77 7.63 13.94
C GLY A 71 -18.02 6.91 13.42
N ILE A 72 -18.34 7.07 12.14
CA ILE A 72 -19.46 6.38 11.48
C ILE A 72 -19.03 4.97 11.04
N VAL A 73 -17.98 4.90 10.20
CA VAL A 73 -17.65 3.65 9.50
C VAL A 73 -17.05 2.58 10.39
N LEU A 74 -16.40 2.97 11.49
CA LEU A 74 -15.84 1.99 12.45
C LEU A 74 -16.92 1.36 13.36
N THR A 75 -18.11 1.94 13.42
CA THR A 75 -19.24 1.42 14.22
C THR A 75 -20.31 0.74 13.37
N ASP A 76 -20.27 0.90 12.06
CA ASP A 76 -21.22 0.31 11.11
C ASP A 76 -20.50 -0.38 9.96
N ALA A 77 -20.48 -1.72 9.97
CA ALA A 77 -19.86 -2.51 8.91
C ALA A 77 -20.50 -2.30 7.53
N THR A 78 -21.78 -1.88 7.46
CA THR A 78 -22.43 -1.57 6.18
C THR A 78 -21.93 -0.24 5.64
N ALA A 79 -21.82 0.77 6.50
CA ALA A 79 -21.22 2.06 6.13
C ALA A 79 -19.77 1.90 5.67
N MET A 80 -18.97 1.05 6.34
CA MET A 80 -17.61 0.74 5.93
C MET A 80 -17.57 0.14 4.52
N ARG A 81 -18.37 -0.90 4.25
CA ARG A 81 -18.43 -1.50 2.91
C ARG A 81 -18.87 -0.52 1.82
N GLN A 82 -19.80 0.39 2.12
CA GLN A 82 -20.24 1.42 1.18
C GLN A 82 -19.11 2.39 0.87
N LEU A 83 -18.36 2.82 1.88
CA LEU A 83 -17.20 3.69 1.71
C LEU A 83 -16.14 3.01 0.84
N GLU A 84 -15.75 1.79 1.18
CA GLU A 84 -14.75 1.02 0.44
C GLU A 84 -15.17 0.82 -1.02
N ALA A 85 -16.40 0.39 -1.27
CA ALA A 85 -16.92 0.18 -2.62
C ALA A 85 -16.91 1.46 -3.47
N ALA A 86 -17.07 2.63 -2.86
CA ALA A 86 -17.09 3.91 -3.55
C ALA A 86 -15.70 4.54 -3.72
N ILE A 87 -14.77 4.31 -2.78
CA ILE A 87 -13.46 4.96 -2.78
C ILE A 87 -12.39 4.11 -3.46
N HIS A 88 -12.39 2.77 -3.29
CA HIS A 88 -11.38 1.91 -3.93
C HIS A 88 -11.26 2.09 -5.45
N PRO A 89 -12.36 2.18 -6.24
CA PRO A 89 -12.25 2.45 -7.68
C PRO A 89 -11.57 3.79 -7.99
N GLN A 90 -11.80 4.82 -7.15
CA GLN A 90 -11.18 6.13 -7.34
C GLN A 90 -9.68 6.09 -7.04
N VAL A 91 -9.27 5.35 -5.99
CA VAL A 91 -7.85 5.13 -5.68
C VAL A 91 -7.16 4.38 -6.82
N ARG A 92 -7.76 3.29 -7.31
CA ARG A 92 -7.24 2.53 -8.47
C ARG A 92 -7.06 3.43 -9.71
N ALA A 93 -8.06 4.27 -10.01
CA ALA A 93 -7.95 5.21 -11.12
C ALA A 93 -6.81 6.22 -10.94
N ARG A 94 -6.56 6.69 -9.70
CA ARG A 94 -5.43 7.56 -9.38
C ARG A 94 -4.09 6.84 -9.53
N VAL A 95 -3.98 5.61 -9.05
CA VAL A 95 -2.78 4.76 -9.24
C VAL A 95 -2.50 4.54 -10.72
N ALA A 96 -3.51 4.15 -11.50
CA ALA A 96 -3.37 3.96 -12.94
C ALA A 96 -2.93 5.25 -13.65
N GLY A 97 -3.55 6.39 -13.30
CA GLY A 97 -3.17 7.70 -13.82
C GLY A 97 -1.74 8.11 -13.46
N TRP A 98 -1.28 7.77 -12.25
CA TRP A 98 0.09 8.02 -11.83
C TRP A 98 1.09 7.19 -12.65
N PHE A 99 0.87 5.89 -12.85
CA PHE A 99 1.71 5.07 -13.71
C PHE A 99 1.75 5.58 -15.16
N GLU A 100 0.59 5.99 -15.70
CA GLU A 100 0.53 6.58 -17.04
C GLU A 100 1.26 7.93 -17.13
N GLY A 101 1.23 8.73 -16.06
CA GLY A 101 2.02 9.96 -15.96
C GLY A 101 3.51 9.67 -16.04
N LEU A 102 4.01 8.73 -15.23
CA LEU A 102 5.41 8.31 -15.22
C LEU A 102 5.87 7.79 -16.59
N ARG A 103 5.04 7.01 -17.29
CA ARG A 103 5.38 6.49 -18.63
C ARG A 103 5.56 7.58 -19.69
N ARG A 104 4.93 8.75 -19.49
CA ARG A 104 5.01 9.88 -20.42
C ARG A 104 6.17 10.82 -20.11
N GLU A 105 6.89 10.60 -19.02
CA GLU A 105 8.08 11.38 -18.71
C GLU A 105 9.17 11.18 -19.77
N PRO A 106 10.02 12.19 -20.02
CA PRO A 106 11.14 12.07 -20.96
C PRO A 106 12.12 10.95 -20.58
N ARG A 107 12.18 10.62 -19.30
CA ARG A 107 12.95 9.51 -18.72
C ARG A 107 12.08 8.79 -17.70
N PRO A 108 11.25 7.84 -18.15
CA PRO A 108 10.43 7.06 -17.23
C PRO A 108 11.32 6.27 -16.25
N PRO A 109 10.91 6.11 -14.98
CA PRO A 109 11.64 5.27 -14.06
C PRO A 109 11.59 3.79 -14.50
N ASP A 110 12.63 3.04 -14.20
CA ASP A 110 12.66 1.61 -14.48
C ASP A 110 11.68 0.85 -13.58
N VAL A 111 11.60 1.24 -12.30
CA VAL A 111 10.75 0.62 -11.27
C VAL A 111 9.88 1.69 -10.62
N ALA A 112 8.57 1.46 -10.61
CA ALA A 112 7.58 2.28 -9.91
C ALA A 112 6.82 1.42 -8.88
N VAL A 113 6.82 1.85 -7.61
CA VAL A 113 6.28 1.11 -6.47
C VAL A 113 5.07 1.85 -5.89
N VAL A 114 3.97 1.14 -5.69
CA VAL A 114 2.84 1.64 -4.89
C VAL A 114 2.80 0.87 -3.57
N GLU A 115 2.96 1.59 -2.47
CA GLU A 115 2.73 1.07 -1.13
C GLU A 115 1.25 1.15 -0.78
N ALA A 116 0.66 0.02 -0.36
CA ALA A 116 -0.71 -0.01 0.15
C ALA A 116 -0.92 -1.19 1.10
N ALA A 117 -1.73 -1.00 2.14
CA ALA A 117 -1.92 -2.00 3.19
C ALA A 117 -2.83 -3.17 2.79
N LEU A 118 -3.73 -3.00 1.81
CA LEU A 118 -4.83 -3.91 1.53
C LEU A 118 -4.83 -4.46 0.08
N LEU A 119 -3.65 -4.56 -0.56
CA LEU A 119 -3.58 -5.01 -1.97
C LEU A 119 -4.12 -6.43 -2.15
N VAL A 120 -3.82 -7.32 -1.21
CA VAL A 120 -4.26 -8.73 -1.28
C VAL A 120 -5.71 -8.86 -0.87
N GLU A 121 -6.14 -8.20 0.20
CA GLU A 121 -7.50 -8.20 0.71
C GLU A 121 -8.52 -7.72 -0.32
N THR A 122 -8.13 -6.75 -1.14
CA THR A 122 -8.99 -6.17 -2.19
C THR A 122 -8.84 -6.84 -3.55
N GLY A 123 -7.88 -7.76 -3.70
CA GLY A 123 -7.52 -8.37 -4.98
C GLY A 123 -6.84 -7.41 -5.98
N SER A 124 -6.52 -6.17 -5.55
CA SER A 124 -5.91 -5.17 -6.43
C SER A 124 -4.44 -5.46 -6.76
N PHE A 125 -3.81 -6.43 -6.09
CA PHE A 125 -2.45 -6.86 -6.41
C PHE A 125 -2.31 -7.37 -7.86
N GLU A 126 -3.38 -7.87 -8.48
CA GLU A 126 -3.38 -8.31 -9.88
C GLU A 126 -3.14 -7.17 -10.90
N GLU A 127 -3.25 -5.92 -10.46
CA GLU A 127 -3.01 -4.74 -11.32
C GLU A 127 -1.51 -4.39 -11.46
N TYR A 128 -0.64 -5.09 -10.73
CA TYR A 128 0.81 -4.89 -10.71
C TYR A 128 1.53 -6.02 -11.46
N ASP A 129 2.73 -5.72 -11.93
CA ASP A 129 3.58 -6.71 -12.60
C ASP A 129 4.29 -7.62 -11.59
N ARG A 130 4.51 -7.09 -10.36
CA ARG A 130 5.06 -7.82 -9.21
C ARG A 130 4.40 -7.39 -7.91
N LEU A 131 4.23 -8.36 -7.01
CA LEU A 131 3.79 -8.14 -5.65
C LEU A 131 4.91 -8.44 -4.66
N VAL A 132 5.26 -7.43 -3.85
CA VAL A 132 6.17 -7.55 -2.72
C VAL A 132 5.35 -7.55 -1.42
N VAL A 133 5.56 -8.54 -0.58
CA VAL A 133 4.92 -8.64 0.74
C VAL A 133 5.95 -8.54 1.83
N VAL A 134 5.78 -7.58 2.74
CA VAL A 134 6.60 -7.47 3.94
C VAL A 134 5.92 -8.20 5.08
N THR A 135 6.60 -9.20 5.62
CA THR A 135 6.14 -10.00 6.77
C THR A 135 6.97 -9.68 8.02
N GLY A 136 6.52 -10.17 9.16
CA GLY A 136 7.28 -10.10 10.41
C GLY A 136 6.49 -10.69 11.57
N PRO A 137 7.16 -11.16 12.62
CA PRO A 137 6.52 -11.74 13.78
C PRO A 137 5.46 -10.81 14.37
N GLU A 138 4.30 -11.35 14.70
CA GLU A 138 3.17 -10.58 15.19
C GLU A 138 3.50 -9.77 16.45
N ASN A 139 4.26 -10.36 17.38
CA ASN A 139 4.73 -9.69 18.58
C ASN A 139 5.63 -8.48 18.25
N ALA A 140 6.56 -8.61 17.31
CA ALA A 140 7.44 -7.51 16.90
C ALA A 140 6.65 -6.38 16.20
N ARG A 141 5.68 -6.73 15.33
CA ARG A 141 4.77 -5.77 14.71
C ARG A 141 3.94 -5.04 15.75
N ARG A 142 3.42 -5.78 16.74
CA ARG A 142 2.66 -5.21 17.87
C ARG A 142 3.50 -4.22 18.68
N GLU A 143 4.71 -4.59 19.03
CA GLU A 143 5.64 -3.72 19.76
C GLU A 143 5.94 -2.43 18.98
N ARG A 144 6.25 -2.53 17.69
CA ARG A 144 6.50 -1.39 16.80
C ARG A 144 5.28 -0.45 16.72
N ALA A 145 4.08 -1.00 16.57
CA ALA A 145 2.85 -0.22 16.50
C ALA A 145 2.58 0.53 17.81
N LEU A 146 2.72 -0.13 18.97
CA LEU A 146 2.53 0.50 20.26
C LEU A 146 3.58 1.60 20.52
N ALA A 147 4.85 1.36 20.14
CA ALA A 147 5.90 2.36 20.20
C ALA A 147 5.64 3.58 19.29
N ALA A 148 4.95 3.37 18.15
CA ALA A 148 4.48 4.43 17.27
C ALA A 148 3.19 5.13 17.73
N GLY A 149 2.70 4.83 18.97
CA GLY A 149 1.58 5.51 19.59
C GLY A 149 0.19 4.92 19.26
N TRP A 150 0.12 3.73 18.68
CA TRP A 150 -1.16 3.06 18.48
C TRP A 150 -1.78 2.65 19.81
N ARG A 151 -3.10 2.81 19.93
CA ARG A 151 -3.85 2.27 21.08
C ARG A 151 -4.05 0.77 20.89
N ALA A 152 -3.87 -0.01 21.95
CA ALA A 152 -3.88 -1.48 21.88
C ALA A 152 -5.19 -2.04 21.29
N GLU A 153 -6.35 -1.51 21.74
CA GLU A 153 -7.67 -1.98 21.28
C GLU A 153 -7.87 -1.74 19.77
N ARG A 154 -7.38 -0.59 19.26
CA ARG A 154 -7.45 -0.28 17.82
C ARG A 154 -6.50 -1.16 17.04
N LEU A 155 -5.32 -1.41 17.55
CA LEU A 155 -4.33 -2.28 16.92
C LEU A 155 -4.87 -3.71 16.79
N ASP A 156 -5.45 -4.26 17.88
CA ASP A 156 -6.04 -5.59 17.90
C ASP A 156 -7.15 -5.72 16.85
N ALA A 157 -8.03 -4.72 16.76
CA ALA A 157 -9.10 -4.71 15.77
C ALA A 157 -8.55 -4.68 14.32
N VAL A 158 -7.51 -3.88 14.05
CA VAL A 158 -6.89 -3.80 12.72
C VAL A 158 -6.18 -5.11 12.39
N MET A 159 -5.41 -5.69 13.32
CA MET A 159 -4.71 -6.97 13.09
C MET A 159 -5.69 -8.11 12.84
N ALA A 160 -6.81 -8.16 13.57
CA ALA A 160 -7.84 -9.18 13.40
C ALA A 160 -8.62 -9.05 12.07
N ALA A 161 -8.69 -7.85 11.50
CA ALA A 161 -9.39 -7.60 10.22
C ALA A 161 -8.50 -7.85 8.99
N GLN A 162 -7.18 -7.92 9.17
CA GLN A 162 -6.22 -8.16 8.09
C GLN A 162 -6.03 -9.65 7.84
N LEU A 163 -5.68 -10.02 6.59
CA LEU A 163 -5.18 -11.36 6.28
C LEU A 163 -3.89 -11.66 7.07
N SER A 164 -3.65 -12.95 7.30
CA SER A 164 -2.37 -13.40 7.87
C SER A 164 -1.21 -13.14 6.90
N ASP A 165 0.02 -13.07 7.44
CA ASP A 165 1.22 -12.95 6.61
C ASP A 165 1.38 -14.16 5.67
N ALA A 166 0.93 -15.37 6.09
CA ALA A 166 0.95 -16.57 5.26
C ALA A 166 0.02 -16.45 4.05
N GLU A 167 -1.20 -15.92 4.24
CA GLU A 167 -2.17 -15.71 3.15
C GLU A 167 -1.66 -14.67 2.14
N ARG A 168 -1.08 -13.56 2.61
CA ARG A 168 -0.47 -12.57 1.72
C ARG A 168 0.73 -13.13 0.97
N ALA A 169 1.61 -13.84 1.67
CA ALA A 169 2.80 -14.45 1.09
C ALA A 169 2.47 -15.52 0.05
N ALA A 170 1.31 -16.17 0.14
CA ALA A 170 0.88 -17.19 -0.82
C ALA A 170 0.71 -16.67 -2.24
N VAL A 171 0.42 -15.37 -2.42
CA VAL A 171 0.22 -14.72 -3.73
C VAL A 171 1.38 -13.77 -4.11
N ALA A 172 2.41 -13.66 -3.26
CA ALA A 172 3.55 -12.78 -3.48
C ALA A 172 4.54 -13.34 -4.49
N ASP A 173 5.16 -12.47 -5.28
CA ASP A 173 6.37 -12.77 -6.06
C ASP A 173 7.62 -12.70 -5.17
N TYR A 174 7.66 -11.72 -4.27
CA TYR A 174 8.75 -11.49 -3.34
C TYR A 174 8.21 -11.32 -1.92
N VAL A 175 8.82 -12.02 -0.97
CA VAL A 175 8.51 -11.88 0.46
C VAL A 175 9.76 -11.36 1.16
N VAL A 176 9.63 -10.26 1.90
CA VAL A 176 10.69 -9.69 2.73
C VAL A 176 10.33 -9.92 4.19
N CYS A 177 11.17 -10.65 4.92
CA CYS A 177 10.97 -10.92 6.34
C CYS A 177 11.64 -9.83 7.19
N ASN A 178 10.86 -9.01 7.87
CA ASN A 178 11.34 -7.96 8.77
C ASN A 178 11.24 -8.41 10.23
N ASP A 179 12.04 -9.38 10.60
CA ASP A 179 12.08 -9.97 11.96
C ASP A 179 13.35 -9.64 12.75
N ARG A 180 14.28 -8.86 12.16
CA ARG A 180 15.59 -8.58 12.70
C ARG A 180 15.91 -7.08 12.76
N SER A 181 17.14 -6.71 12.52
CA SER A 181 17.65 -5.34 12.57
C SER A 181 17.28 -4.52 11.33
N LEU A 182 17.43 -3.19 11.43
CA LEU A 182 17.30 -2.31 10.28
C LEU A 182 18.37 -2.60 9.22
N GLU A 183 19.61 -2.92 9.63
CA GLU A 183 20.72 -3.25 8.73
C GLU A 183 20.40 -4.50 7.88
N GLU A 184 19.73 -5.49 8.47
CA GLU A 184 19.30 -6.68 7.72
C GLU A 184 18.17 -6.36 6.75
N LEU A 185 17.23 -5.47 7.12
CA LEU A 185 16.20 -4.97 6.21
C LEU A 185 16.81 -4.16 5.06
N GLU A 186 17.87 -3.36 5.30
CA GLU A 186 18.64 -2.69 4.26
C GLU A 186 19.30 -3.68 3.31
N GLY A 187 19.89 -4.75 3.84
CA GLY A 187 20.42 -5.85 3.03
C GLY A 187 19.37 -6.52 2.16
N ALA A 188 18.20 -6.81 2.74
CA ALA A 188 17.06 -7.36 2.00
C ALA A 188 16.54 -6.41 0.93
N ALA A 189 16.50 -5.09 1.20
CA ALA A 189 16.12 -4.06 0.23
C ALA A 189 17.08 -4.03 -0.97
N HIS A 190 18.39 -4.14 -0.75
CA HIS A 190 19.39 -4.22 -1.83
C HIS A 190 19.20 -5.49 -2.68
N ALA A 191 18.99 -6.65 -2.04
CA ALA A 191 18.74 -7.89 -2.75
C ALA A 191 17.46 -7.83 -3.57
N LEU A 192 16.38 -7.30 -3.00
CA LEU A 192 15.11 -7.07 -3.70
C LEU A 192 15.29 -6.10 -4.88
N TRP A 193 16.04 -5.01 -4.69
CA TRP A 193 16.29 -4.04 -5.76
C TRP A 193 16.97 -4.67 -6.98
N LEU A 194 17.95 -5.56 -6.78
CA LEU A 194 18.61 -6.27 -7.88
C LEU A 194 17.60 -7.14 -8.65
N LEU A 195 16.71 -7.85 -7.95
CA LEU A 195 15.67 -8.67 -8.57
C LEU A 195 14.64 -7.83 -9.34
N LEU A 196 14.19 -6.69 -8.76
CA LEU A 196 13.27 -5.77 -9.43
C LEU A 196 13.91 -5.10 -10.65
N SER A 197 15.22 -4.80 -10.59
CA SER A 197 15.97 -4.24 -11.72
C SER A 197 16.10 -5.25 -12.86
N GLU A 198 16.33 -6.53 -12.55
CA GLU A 198 16.31 -7.61 -13.55
C GLU A 198 14.94 -7.73 -14.22
N ASP A 199 13.86 -7.72 -13.40
CA ASP A 199 12.49 -7.77 -13.94
C ASP A 199 12.16 -6.52 -14.77
N ALA A 200 12.61 -5.34 -14.37
CA ALA A 200 12.42 -4.10 -15.14
C ALA A 200 13.14 -4.16 -16.50
N ALA A 201 14.36 -4.70 -16.54
CA ALA A 201 15.08 -4.94 -17.80
C ALA A 201 14.30 -5.88 -18.74
N ARG A 202 13.76 -7.00 -18.21
CA ARG A 202 12.92 -7.92 -18.99
C ARG A 202 11.68 -7.23 -19.56
N VAL A 203 10.99 -6.41 -18.74
CA VAL A 203 9.81 -5.63 -19.20
C VAL A 203 10.22 -4.66 -20.32
N SER A 204 11.37 -3.99 -20.21
CA SER A 204 11.85 -3.05 -21.22
C SER A 204 12.18 -3.72 -22.55
N GLU A 205 12.62 -4.97 -22.51
CA GLU A 205 12.94 -5.81 -23.67
C GLU A 205 11.71 -6.55 -24.22
N GLY A 206 10.53 -6.40 -23.59
CA GLY A 206 9.31 -7.11 -23.98
C GLY A 206 9.34 -8.61 -23.65
N LEU A 207 10.23 -9.04 -22.75
CA LEU A 207 10.35 -10.42 -22.31
C LEU A 207 9.35 -10.73 -21.18
N PRO A 208 8.83 -11.97 -21.11
CA PRO A 208 7.94 -12.36 -20.01
C PRO A 208 8.67 -12.36 -18.68
N LEU A 209 7.96 -11.95 -17.62
CA LEU A 209 8.46 -12.09 -16.25
C LEU A 209 8.54 -13.56 -15.86
N LEU A 210 9.59 -13.93 -15.12
CA LEU A 210 9.74 -15.31 -14.64
C LEU A 210 8.80 -15.53 -13.45
N GLY A 211 7.98 -16.60 -13.51
CA GLY A 211 7.13 -17.02 -12.42
C GLY A 211 7.99 -17.66 -11.32
N ARG A 212 8.29 -16.90 -10.26
CA ARG A 212 9.03 -17.40 -9.11
C ARG A 212 8.59 -16.66 -7.85
N ARG A 213 8.52 -17.38 -6.75
CA ARG A 213 8.46 -16.78 -5.42
C ARG A 213 9.86 -16.79 -4.82
N ILE A 214 10.30 -15.67 -4.31
CA ILE A 214 11.58 -15.53 -3.61
C ILE A 214 11.32 -14.96 -2.21
N ASP A 215 11.72 -15.68 -1.21
CA ASP A 215 11.70 -15.25 0.18
C ASP A 215 13.09 -14.65 0.51
N LEU A 216 13.09 -13.38 0.95
CA LEU A 216 14.27 -12.62 1.34
C LEU A 216 14.31 -12.50 2.87
N PRO A 217 15.49 -12.68 3.47
CA PRO A 217 15.65 -12.60 4.93
C PRO A 217 15.37 -11.21 5.45
#